data_28fb9846d0e8a683a208d2b05a967738
#
_entry.id   28fb9846d0e8a683a208d2b05a967738
#
_cell.length_a   1.000
_cell.length_b   1.000
_cell.length_c   1.000
_cell.angle_alpha   90.00
_cell.angle_beta   90.00
_cell.angle_gamma   90.00
#
_symmetry.space_group_name_H-M   'P 1'
#
loop_
_entity.id
_entity.type
_entity.pdbx_description
1 polymer ?
#
loop_
_entity_poly.entity_id
_entity_poly.type
_entity_poly.pdbx_seq_one_letter_code
_entity_poly.pdbx_strand_id
1 'polypeptide(L)'
;NESGRAVGEAARFFKVAPADIVVFHDEIDLAPGRFRMKTGGGAAGQNGIRSLIAHLGADFRRARLGIGHPGQPQLVMPHVLGDFHKAEYPWRDALLNACADALPFLMAGQDERYQGEVLRLAPAPKFSPRQAAQGDD
;
A
#
# COMPACT_ATOMS: atom_id res chain seq x y z
N ASN A 1 11.98 -5.40 7.98
CA ASN A 1 11.78 -5.50 9.44
C ASN A 1 12.57 -4.46 10.21
N GLU A 2 13.56 -3.86 9.57
CA GLU A 2 14.34 -2.75 10.09
C GLU A 2 13.79 -1.38 9.63
N SER A 3 12.70 -1.39 8.86
CA SER A 3 12.12 -0.16 8.29
C SER A 3 11.74 0.84 9.37
N GLY A 4 11.13 0.39 10.46
CA GLY A 4 10.71 1.26 11.54
C GLY A 4 11.89 1.94 12.23
N ARG A 5 13.00 1.25 12.41
CA ARG A 5 14.22 1.82 13.00
C ARG A 5 14.77 2.94 12.14
N ALA A 6 14.95 2.69 10.84
CA ALA A 6 15.51 3.67 9.91
C ALA A 6 14.60 4.90 9.78
N VAL A 7 13.30 4.70 9.58
CA VAL A 7 12.33 5.79 9.47
C VAL A 7 12.20 6.54 10.80
N GLY A 8 12.18 5.83 11.93
CA GLY A 8 12.11 6.44 13.26
C GLY A 8 13.32 7.33 13.55
N GLU A 9 14.52 6.89 13.23
CA GLU A 9 15.73 7.69 13.37
C GLU A 9 15.68 8.94 12.49
N ALA A 10 15.30 8.82 11.24
CA ALA A 10 15.14 9.94 10.32
C ALA A 10 14.09 10.94 10.80
N ALA A 11 12.93 10.44 11.25
CA ALA A 11 11.86 11.29 11.77
C ALA A 11 12.29 12.08 12.98
N ARG A 12 13.03 11.47 13.91
CA ARG A 12 13.57 12.17 15.07
C ARG A 12 14.62 13.20 14.68
N PHE A 13 15.52 12.83 13.77
CA PHE A 13 16.57 13.73 13.30
C PHE A 13 15.98 14.99 12.63
N PHE A 14 15.00 14.81 11.72
CA PHE A 14 14.38 15.91 11.00
C PHE A 14 13.17 16.50 11.72
N LYS A 15 12.83 16.01 12.91
CA LYS A 15 11.69 16.47 13.72
C LYS A 15 10.36 16.38 12.95
N VAL A 16 10.15 15.27 12.25
CA VAL A 16 8.92 15.01 11.49
C VAL A 16 7.94 14.27 12.39
N ALA A 17 6.71 14.79 12.51
CA ALA A 17 5.66 14.13 13.27
C ALA A 17 5.12 12.91 12.50
N PRO A 18 4.64 11.84 13.18
CA PRO A 18 4.05 10.68 12.50
C PRO A 18 2.94 11.04 11.51
N ALA A 19 2.09 12.03 11.83
CA ALA A 19 1.02 12.49 10.96
C ALA A 19 1.52 13.07 9.62
N ASP A 20 2.78 13.47 9.56
CA ASP A 20 3.42 14.01 8.34
C ASP A 20 4.17 12.93 7.54
N ILE A 21 4.12 11.68 8.00
CA ILE A 21 4.74 10.55 7.32
C ILE A 21 3.68 9.76 6.58
N VAL A 22 3.92 9.47 5.31
CA VAL A 22 3.07 8.59 4.49
C VAL A 22 3.88 7.36 4.11
N VAL A 23 3.31 6.19 4.40
CA VAL A 23 3.92 4.91 4.05
C VAL A 23 3.08 4.27 2.95
N PHE A 24 3.71 3.98 1.81
CA PHE A 24 3.11 3.20 0.73
C PHE A 24 3.40 1.72 0.99
N HIS A 25 2.35 0.91 0.99
CA HIS A 25 2.53 -0.53 1.18
C HIS A 25 1.46 -1.34 0.43
N ASP A 26 1.80 -2.59 0.14
CA ASP A 26 0.85 -3.53 -0.42
C ASP A 26 -0.15 -3.98 0.64
N GLU A 27 -1.38 -4.29 0.20
CA GLU A 27 -2.48 -4.67 1.08
C GLU A 27 -3.25 -5.85 0.50
N ILE A 28 -3.25 -6.98 1.21
CA ILE A 28 -3.96 -8.18 0.77
C ILE A 28 -5.48 -8.09 0.98
N ASP A 29 -5.95 -7.21 1.88
CA ASP A 29 -7.37 -7.04 2.16
C ASP A 29 -8.09 -6.13 1.16
N LEU A 30 -7.35 -5.51 0.25
CA LEU A 30 -7.89 -4.77 -0.88
C LEU A 30 -7.71 -5.57 -2.16
N ALA A 31 -8.76 -5.58 -3.00
CA ALA A 31 -8.71 -6.24 -4.30
C ALA A 31 -7.56 -5.68 -5.15
N PRO A 32 -6.99 -6.48 -6.07
CA PRO A 32 -5.87 -6.02 -6.90
C PRO A 32 -6.18 -4.74 -7.66
N GLY A 33 -5.24 -3.78 -7.60
CA GLY A 33 -5.38 -2.48 -8.24
C GLY A 33 -6.24 -1.47 -7.49
N ARG A 34 -6.82 -1.83 -6.38
CA ARG A 34 -7.52 -0.88 -5.51
C ARG A 34 -6.52 -0.03 -4.73
N PHE A 35 -6.93 1.18 -4.43
CA PHE A 35 -6.10 2.13 -3.67
C PHE A 35 -6.92 2.80 -2.58
N ARG A 36 -6.40 2.81 -1.34
CA ARG A 36 -7.05 3.49 -0.22
C ARG A 36 -6.05 4.14 0.71
N MET A 37 -6.32 5.39 1.06
CA MET A 37 -5.64 6.08 2.16
C MET A 37 -6.25 5.68 3.50
N LYS A 38 -5.40 5.65 4.54
CA LYS A 38 -5.82 5.40 5.91
C LYS A 38 -4.87 6.09 6.88
N THR A 39 -5.38 6.63 7.97
CA THR A 39 -4.56 7.14 9.08
C THR A 39 -4.71 6.23 10.28
N GLY A 40 -3.59 5.83 10.89
CA GLY A 40 -3.60 4.95 12.04
C GLY A 40 -3.98 3.51 11.72
N GLY A 41 -4.26 2.75 12.74
CA GLY A 41 -4.63 1.34 12.65
C GLY A 41 -3.49 0.38 12.97
N GLY A 42 -3.77 -0.91 12.89
CA GLY A 42 -2.82 -1.97 13.19
C GLY A 42 -1.91 -2.34 12.03
N ALA A 43 -1.10 -3.36 12.23
CA ALA A 43 -0.14 -3.85 11.23
C ALA A 43 -0.75 -4.84 10.23
N ALA A 44 -1.91 -5.42 10.54
CA ALA A 44 -2.57 -6.42 9.71
C ALA A 44 -1.63 -7.57 9.26
N GLY A 45 -0.70 -7.97 10.13
CA GLY A 45 0.26 -9.03 9.84
C GLY A 45 1.49 -8.62 9.04
N GLN A 46 1.58 -7.38 8.57
CA GLN A 46 2.76 -6.88 7.87
C GLN A 46 3.89 -6.51 8.83
N ASN A 47 5.04 -7.18 8.69
CA ASN A 47 6.19 -6.97 9.57
C ASN A 47 6.79 -5.56 9.44
N GLY A 48 6.85 -5.01 8.23
CA GLY A 48 7.32 -3.65 8.01
C GLY A 48 6.46 -2.61 8.72
N ILE A 49 5.13 -2.73 8.62
CA ILE A 49 4.19 -1.85 9.31
C ILE A 49 4.30 -2.02 10.83
N ARG A 50 4.43 -3.25 11.30
CA ARG A 50 4.63 -3.52 12.74
C ARG A 50 5.89 -2.84 13.27
N SER A 51 6.98 -2.91 12.53
CA SER A 51 8.23 -2.22 12.85
C SER A 51 8.05 -0.71 12.91
N LEU A 52 7.35 -0.12 11.93
CA LEU A 52 7.05 1.31 11.93
C LEU A 52 6.21 1.72 13.14
N ILE A 53 5.18 0.96 13.48
CA ILE A 53 4.34 1.24 14.67
C ILE A 53 5.19 1.21 15.95
N ALA A 54 6.08 0.23 16.06
CA ALA A 54 6.93 0.11 17.25
C ALA A 54 7.86 1.32 17.43
N HIS A 55 8.32 1.96 16.35
CA HIS A 55 9.28 3.06 16.40
C HIS A 55 8.64 4.45 16.27
N LEU A 56 7.45 4.55 15.65
CA LEU A 56 6.79 5.83 15.36
C LEU A 56 5.44 5.99 16.06
N GLY A 57 4.86 4.91 16.60
CA GLY A 57 3.46 4.87 16.94
C GLY A 57 2.59 4.64 15.70
N ALA A 58 1.28 4.51 15.88
CA ALA A 58 0.37 4.10 14.82
C ALA A 58 -0.18 5.24 13.95
N ASP A 59 0.08 6.50 14.29
CA ASP A 59 -0.63 7.66 13.74
C ASP A 59 -0.12 8.14 12.38
N PHE A 60 0.84 7.45 11.77
CA PHE A 60 1.27 7.79 10.41
C PHE A 60 0.18 7.46 9.38
N ARG A 61 0.24 8.16 8.25
CA ARG A 61 -0.70 7.98 7.14
C ARG A 61 -0.23 6.83 6.25
N ARG A 62 -1.17 6.09 5.68
CA ARG A 62 -0.90 4.87 4.91
C ARG A 62 -1.56 4.96 3.55
N ALA A 63 -0.76 4.80 2.50
CA ALA A 63 -1.21 4.63 1.13
C ALA A 63 -1.22 3.14 0.82
N ARG A 64 -2.40 2.53 0.77
CA ARG A 64 -2.57 1.08 0.65
C ARG A 64 -2.88 0.70 -0.78
N LEU A 65 -2.01 -0.14 -1.36
CA LEU A 65 -2.13 -0.63 -2.74
C LEU A 65 -2.60 -2.09 -2.70
N GLY A 66 -3.79 -2.35 -3.22
CA GLY A 66 -4.38 -3.68 -3.20
C GLY A 66 -3.64 -4.66 -4.08
N ILE A 67 -3.35 -5.83 -3.54
CA ILE A 67 -2.80 -6.96 -4.28
C ILE A 67 -3.69 -8.21 -4.16
N GLY A 68 -4.77 -8.13 -3.39
CA GLY A 68 -5.71 -9.21 -3.15
C GLY A 68 -5.19 -10.27 -2.19
N HIS A 69 -6.11 -10.98 -1.57
CA HIS A 69 -5.80 -12.11 -0.70
C HIS A 69 -5.73 -13.40 -1.54
N PRO A 70 -4.71 -14.26 -1.32
CA PRO A 70 -4.59 -15.50 -2.09
C PRO A 70 -5.61 -16.58 -1.74
N GLY A 71 -6.48 -16.34 -0.77
CA GLY A 71 -7.57 -17.24 -0.38
C GLY A 71 -7.26 -18.16 0.79
N GLN A 72 -6.00 -18.47 1.02
CA GLN A 72 -5.57 -19.35 2.11
C GLN A 72 -4.39 -18.76 2.88
N PRO A 73 -4.34 -18.90 4.22
CA PRO A 73 -3.27 -18.30 5.03
C PRO A 73 -1.86 -18.74 4.63
N GLN A 74 -1.68 -20.00 4.25
CA GLN A 74 -0.37 -20.53 3.86
C GLN A 74 0.14 -19.97 2.54
N LEU A 75 -0.72 -19.36 1.72
CA LEU A 75 -0.35 -18.74 0.44
C LEU A 75 0.03 -17.26 0.58
N VAL A 76 -0.21 -16.66 1.75
CA VAL A 76 0.00 -15.20 1.95
C VAL A 76 1.46 -14.83 1.77
N MET A 77 2.39 -15.53 2.41
CA MET A 77 3.81 -15.21 2.32
C MET A 77 4.35 -15.36 0.90
N PRO A 78 4.12 -16.47 0.18
CA PRO A 78 4.53 -16.57 -1.23
C PRO A 78 3.89 -15.50 -2.11
N HIS A 79 2.62 -15.14 -1.86
CA HIS A 79 1.91 -14.12 -2.61
C HIS A 79 2.54 -12.73 -2.43
N VAL A 80 2.81 -12.35 -1.17
CA VAL A 80 3.39 -11.04 -0.84
C VAL A 80 4.83 -10.92 -1.34
N LEU A 81 5.63 -11.99 -1.21
CA LEU A 81 7.04 -12.00 -1.62
C LEU A 81 7.25 -12.32 -3.09
N GLY A 82 6.21 -12.81 -3.78
CA GLY A 82 6.30 -13.19 -5.18
C GLY A 82 6.27 -12.00 -6.13
N ASP A 83 6.67 -12.25 -7.36
CA ASP A 83 6.62 -11.25 -8.43
C ASP A 83 5.21 -11.11 -8.98
N PHE A 84 4.93 -9.95 -9.58
CA PHE A 84 3.72 -9.75 -10.36
C PHE A 84 3.76 -10.62 -11.63
N HIS A 85 2.60 -11.14 -12.03
CA HIS A 85 2.45 -11.74 -13.35
C HIS A 85 2.49 -10.67 -14.43
N LYS A 86 2.98 -11.01 -15.62
CA LYS A 86 3.05 -10.06 -16.75
C LYS A 86 1.70 -9.43 -17.06
N ALA A 87 0.62 -10.19 -16.94
CA ALA A 87 -0.74 -9.70 -17.16
C ALA A 87 -1.16 -8.62 -16.16
N GLU A 88 -0.50 -8.53 -15.01
CA GLU A 88 -0.75 -7.51 -13.99
C GLU A 88 0.02 -6.20 -14.24
N TYR A 89 1.05 -6.23 -15.06
CA TYR A 89 1.90 -5.05 -15.28
C TYR A 89 1.14 -3.81 -15.73
N PRO A 90 0.14 -3.88 -16.64
CA PRO A 90 -0.57 -2.69 -17.06
C PRO A 90 -1.28 -1.97 -15.91
N TRP A 91 -2.04 -2.68 -15.07
CA TRP A 91 -2.74 -2.03 -13.95
C TRP A 91 -1.77 -1.63 -12.83
N ARG A 92 -0.71 -2.42 -12.60
CA ARG A 92 0.33 -2.09 -11.64
C ARG A 92 1.01 -0.78 -12.00
N ASP A 93 1.47 -0.66 -13.25
CA ASP A 93 2.19 0.52 -13.72
C ASP A 93 1.28 1.74 -13.77
N ALA A 94 0.02 1.58 -14.20
CA ALA A 94 -0.96 2.65 -14.17
C ALA A 94 -1.18 3.18 -12.76
N LEU A 95 -1.29 2.28 -11.77
CA LEU A 95 -1.49 2.65 -10.37
C LEU A 95 -0.29 3.40 -9.81
N LEU A 96 0.93 2.91 -10.05
CA LEU A 96 2.15 3.58 -9.59
C LEU A 96 2.33 4.95 -10.22
N ASN A 97 2.06 5.07 -11.54
CA ASN A 97 2.10 6.36 -12.23
C ASN A 97 1.05 7.33 -11.69
N ALA A 98 -0.15 6.85 -11.41
CA ALA A 98 -1.22 7.67 -10.83
C ALA A 98 -0.84 8.18 -9.44
N CYS A 99 -0.23 7.34 -8.61
CA CYS A 99 0.26 7.74 -7.30
C CYS A 99 1.30 8.87 -7.40
N ALA A 100 2.18 8.81 -8.39
CA ALA A 100 3.18 9.84 -8.64
C ALA A 100 2.55 11.13 -9.21
N ASP A 101 1.65 11.00 -10.18
CA ASP A 101 1.03 12.15 -10.85
C ASP A 101 0.14 12.97 -9.92
N ALA A 102 -0.57 12.31 -9.00
CA ALA A 102 -1.45 12.96 -8.04
C ALA A 102 -0.73 13.45 -6.77
N LEU A 103 0.57 13.25 -6.66
CA LEU A 103 1.37 13.53 -5.46
C LEU A 103 1.15 14.93 -4.86
N PRO A 104 0.96 16.01 -5.63
CA PRO A 104 0.71 17.34 -5.04
C PRO A 104 -0.47 17.36 -4.04
N PHE A 105 -1.53 16.60 -4.27
CA PHE A 105 -2.65 16.52 -3.33
C PHE A 105 -2.24 15.87 -2.01
N LEU A 106 -1.42 14.83 -2.07
CA LEU A 106 -0.89 14.15 -0.89
C LEU A 106 0.03 15.08 -0.10
N MET A 107 0.89 15.81 -0.79
CA MET A 107 1.81 16.77 -0.18
C MET A 107 1.06 17.94 0.49
N ALA A 108 -0.14 18.27 -0.01
CA ALA A 108 -1.00 19.27 0.61
C ALA A 108 -1.83 18.73 1.78
N GLY A 109 -1.67 17.45 2.14
CA GLY A 109 -2.44 16.80 3.21
C GLY A 109 -3.88 16.48 2.84
N GLN A 110 -4.24 16.50 1.55
CA GLN A 110 -5.59 16.26 1.04
C GLN A 110 -5.74 14.79 0.67
N ASP A 111 -5.74 13.91 1.65
CA ASP A 111 -5.69 12.45 1.44
C ASP A 111 -6.89 11.91 0.68
N GLU A 112 -8.11 12.39 0.97
CA GLU A 112 -9.31 11.94 0.24
C GLU A 112 -9.25 12.37 -1.22
N ARG A 113 -8.81 13.59 -1.49
CA ARG A 113 -8.66 14.08 -2.86
C ARG A 113 -7.56 13.34 -3.60
N TYR A 114 -6.46 13.04 -2.92
CA TYR A 114 -5.39 12.20 -3.45
C TYR A 114 -5.93 10.83 -3.87
N GLN A 115 -6.65 10.15 -2.97
CA GLN A 115 -7.25 8.85 -3.26
C GLN A 115 -8.19 8.92 -4.47
N GLY A 116 -9.06 9.92 -4.54
CA GLY A 116 -9.98 10.11 -5.66
C GLY A 116 -9.26 10.32 -6.99
N GLU A 117 -8.21 11.13 -7.00
CA GLU A 117 -7.41 11.36 -8.22
C GLU A 117 -6.65 10.12 -8.66
N VAL A 118 -6.05 9.38 -7.73
CA VAL A 118 -5.37 8.10 -8.05
C VAL A 118 -6.36 7.14 -8.70
N LEU A 119 -7.54 6.98 -8.13
CA LEU A 119 -8.56 6.06 -8.67
C LEU A 119 -9.14 6.55 -10.01
N ARG A 120 -9.19 7.86 -10.22
CA ARG A 120 -9.62 8.43 -11.51
C ARG A 120 -8.59 8.15 -12.61
N LEU A 121 -7.31 8.33 -12.30
CA LEU A 121 -6.20 8.12 -13.24
C LEU A 121 -5.93 6.63 -13.50
N ALA A 122 -6.13 5.80 -12.50
CA ALA A 122 -5.92 4.36 -12.57
C ALA A 122 -7.11 3.61 -11.97
N PRO A 123 -8.24 3.52 -12.70
CA PRO A 123 -9.40 2.74 -12.21
C PRO A 123 -8.99 1.30 -11.93
N ALA A 124 -9.47 0.76 -10.81
CA ALA A 124 -9.18 -0.62 -10.45
C ALA A 124 -9.71 -1.58 -11.53
N PRO A 125 -8.97 -2.62 -11.88
CA PRO A 125 -9.43 -3.61 -12.85
C PRO A 125 -10.66 -4.34 -12.31
N LYS A 126 -11.61 -4.66 -13.19
CA LYS A 126 -12.79 -5.46 -12.82
C LYS A 126 -12.42 -6.91 -12.52
N PHE A 127 -11.25 -7.31 -12.92
CA PHE A 127 -10.79 -8.69 -12.92
C PHE A 127 -9.28 -8.71 -12.70
N SER A 128 -8.84 -9.59 -11.80
CA SER A 128 -7.42 -9.76 -11.52
C SER A 128 -6.90 -11.05 -12.14
N PRO A 129 -5.82 -11.00 -12.92
CA PRO A 129 -5.18 -12.22 -13.41
C PRO A 129 -4.79 -13.22 -12.32
N ARG A 130 -4.39 -12.74 -11.14
CA ARG A 130 -4.09 -13.62 -9.99
C ARG A 130 -5.32 -14.36 -9.49
N GLN A 131 -6.47 -13.67 -9.44
CA GLN A 131 -7.72 -14.29 -9.00
C GLN A 131 -8.24 -15.29 -10.05
N ALA A 132 -8.04 -15.01 -11.31
CA ALA A 132 -8.42 -15.93 -12.38
C ALA A 132 -7.61 -17.22 -12.36
N ALA A 133 -6.30 -17.10 -12.17
CA ALA A 133 -5.42 -18.28 -12.12
C ALA A 133 -5.73 -19.18 -10.91
N GLN A 134 -6.34 -18.64 -9.85
CA GLN A 134 -6.78 -19.40 -8.68
C GLN A 134 -8.14 -20.06 -8.87
N GLY A 135 -8.95 -19.61 -9.80
CA GLY A 135 -10.28 -20.17 -10.09
C GLY A 135 -10.27 -21.34 -11.08
N ASP A 136 -9.17 -21.57 -11.77
CA ASP A 136 -9.03 -22.63 -12.77
C ASP A 136 -8.47 -23.94 -12.18
N ASP A 137 -8.17 -23.94 -10.92
CA ASP A 137 -7.77 -25.15 -10.19
C ASP A 137 -8.97 -25.76 -9.44
#